data_4d58596e67f5aa03ef841a72b16917fe
#
_entry.id   4d58596e67f5aa03ef841a72b16917fe
#
_cell.length_a   1.000
_cell.length_b   1.000
_cell.length_c   1.000
_cell.angle_alpha   90.00
_cell.angle_beta   90.00
_cell.angle_gamma   90.00
#
_symmetry.space_group_name_H-M   'P 1'
#
loop_
_entity.id
_entity.type
_entity.pdbx_description
1 polymer ?
#
loop_
_entity_poly.entity_id
_entity_poly.type
_entity_poly.pdbx_seq_one_letter_code
_entity_poly.pdbx_strand_id
1 'polypeptide(L)'
;MSITIADDIRDWSINVLEVSNPDLPGGMSACPFARKAWLDDQVRIVECEDVLMQTILECGHFDPDQASLVICASYNLPDATELYDWTSAMNAFASKADIHVMSFHPDFGAEEAELDFLYLNEWQSSLEEPYCMMFIQSLSQVDDASLLLEDKGYYSVYPEDEYHELVIERRKRRNGYETS
;
A
#
# COMPACT_ATOMS: atom_id res chain seq x y z
N MET A 1 -6.32 -28.75 2.52
CA MET A 1 -7.07 -27.53 2.19
C MET A 1 -6.20 -26.77 1.21
N SER A 2 -6.77 -26.29 0.12
CA SER A 2 -6.03 -25.41 -0.78
C SER A 2 -5.97 -24.03 -0.11
N ILE A 3 -4.79 -23.51 0.10
CA ILE A 3 -4.59 -22.14 0.58
C ILE A 3 -5.01 -21.22 -0.57
N THR A 4 -5.78 -20.18 -0.29
CA THR A 4 -6.22 -19.20 -1.28
C THR A 4 -5.29 -17.98 -1.25
N ILE A 5 -5.27 -17.19 -2.33
CA ILE A 5 -4.56 -15.88 -2.34
C ILE A 5 -5.00 -15.01 -1.15
N ALA A 6 -6.28 -15.04 -0.82
CA ALA A 6 -6.82 -14.27 0.29
C ALA A 6 -6.25 -14.71 1.65
N ASP A 7 -6.08 -16.02 1.86
CA ASP A 7 -5.48 -16.56 3.08
C ASP A 7 -4.01 -16.13 3.19
N ASP A 8 -3.26 -16.23 2.10
CA ASP A 8 -1.85 -15.84 2.04
C ASP A 8 -1.66 -14.34 2.29
N ILE A 9 -2.50 -13.49 1.70
CA ILE A 9 -2.46 -12.03 1.92
C ILE A 9 -2.81 -11.70 3.38
N ARG A 10 -3.76 -12.44 3.98
CA ARG A 10 -4.08 -12.25 5.40
C ARG A 10 -2.90 -12.65 6.28
N ASP A 11 -2.27 -13.77 6.01
CA ASP A 11 -1.08 -14.23 6.76
C ASP A 11 0.09 -13.26 6.59
N TRP A 12 0.30 -12.74 5.40
CA TRP A 12 1.28 -11.67 5.16
C TRP A 12 0.96 -10.41 5.98
N SER A 13 -0.29 -9.94 5.97
CA SER A 13 -0.69 -8.78 6.77
C SER A 13 -0.36 -8.97 8.26
N ILE A 14 -0.65 -10.14 8.80
CA ILE A 14 -0.35 -10.47 10.21
C ILE A 14 1.15 -10.42 10.48
N ASN A 15 1.95 -11.02 9.61
CA ASN A 15 3.37 -11.24 9.86
C ASN A 15 4.25 -10.04 9.48
N VAL A 16 3.73 -9.12 8.64
CA VAL A 16 4.49 -7.96 8.12
C VAL A 16 3.88 -6.65 8.56
N LEU A 17 2.63 -6.42 8.19
CA LEU A 17 2.02 -5.10 8.38
C LEU A 17 1.60 -4.84 9.82
N GLU A 18 1.20 -5.88 10.56
CA GLU A 18 0.63 -5.77 11.91
C GLU A 18 1.64 -6.04 13.02
N VAL A 19 2.78 -6.64 12.71
CA VAL A 19 3.81 -6.95 13.70
C VAL A 19 4.53 -5.69 14.16
N SER A 20 4.88 -5.65 15.45
CA SER A 20 5.69 -4.54 16.00
C SER A 20 7.07 -4.53 15.36
N ASN A 21 7.47 -3.36 14.84
CA ASN A 21 8.79 -3.15 14.26
C ASN A 21 9.63 -2.28 15.23
N PRO A 22 10.75 -2.81 15.76
CA PRO A 22 11.60 -2.09 16.69
C PRO A 22 12.28 -0.85 16.08
N ASP A 23 12.40 -0.79 14.75
CA ASP A 23 13.01 0.33 14.03
C ASP A 23 12.05 1.52 13.86
N LEU A 24 10.75 1.30 14.08
CA LEU A 24 9.77 2.36 14.06
C LEU A 24 9.57 2.98 15.45
N PRO A 25 9.31 4.28 15.54
CA PRO A 25 9.11 4.98 16.80
C PRO A 25 8.08 4.30 17.70
N GLY A 26 8.46 4.00 18.94
CA GLY A 26 7.59 3.32 19.91
C GLY A 26 7.24 1.87 19.58
N GLY A 27 7.97 1.23 18.63
CA GLY A 27 7.69 -0.13 18.19
C GLY A 27 6.38 -0.24 17.41
N MET A 28 6.00 0.81 16.70
CA MET A 28 4.81 0.77 15.83
C MET A 28 4.97 -0.30 14.74
N SER A 29 3.87 -0.82 14.24
CA SER A 29 3.88 -1.72 13.09
C SER A 29 4.02 -0.96 11.78
N ALA A 30 4.43 -1.65 10.71
CA ALA A 30 4.58 -1.06 9.38
C ALA A 30 3.27 -0.41 8.87
N CYS A 31 2.12 -1.02 9.20
CA CYS A 31 0.82 -0.41 8.97
C CYS A 31 -0.05 -0.47 10.23
N PRO A 32 -0.03 0.57 11.09
CA PRO A 32 -0.78 0.55 12.37
C PRO A 32 -2.31 0.44 12.23
N PHE A 33 -2.85 0.64 11.03
CA PHE A 33 -4.27 0.55 10.74
C PHE A 33 -4.70 -0.81 10.15
N ALA A 34 -3.76 -1.63 9.67
CA ALA A 34 -4.05 -2.89 8.99
C ALA A 34 -4.91 -3.82 9.86
N ARG A 35 -4.49 -4.07 11.09
CA ARG A 35 -5.21 -4.95 12.00
C ARG A 35 -6.67 -4.53 12.20
N LYS A 36 -6.90 -3.22 12.36
CA LYS A 36 -8.25 -2.69 12.56
C LYS A 36 -9.10 -2.89 11.30
N ALA A 37 -8.57 -2.62 10.12
CA ALA A 37 -9.29 -2.80 8.87
C ALA A 37 -9.74 -4.26 8.68
N TRP A 38 -8.89 -5.23 9.00
CA TRP A 38 -9.25 -6.64 8.97
C TRP A 38 -10.32 -7.03 9.99
N LEU A 39 -10.19 -6.55 11.24
CA LEU A 39 -11.16 -6.85 12.30
C LEU A 39 -12.54 -6.25 12.05
N ASP A 40 -12.58 -5.11 11.38
CA ASP A 40 -13.82 -4.40 11.04
C ASP A 40 -14.43 -4.88 9.68
N ASP A 41 -13.87 -5.95 9.08
CA ASP A 41 -14.31 -6.49 7.78
C ASP A 41 -14.28 -5.43 6.64
N GLN A 42 -13.27 -4.56 6.69
CA GLN A 42 -13.09 -3.44 5.77
C GLN A 42 -12.08 -3.71 4.67
N VAL A 43 -11.58 -4.95 4.54
CA VAL A 43 -10.64 -5.37 3.51
C VAL A 43 -11.33 -6.31 2.54
N ARG A 44 -11.36 -5.95 1.25
CA ARG A 44 -11.87 -6.79 0.17
C ARG A 44 -10.74 -7.22 -0.75
N ILE A 45 -10.60 -8.52 -0.99
CA ILE A 45 -9.61 -9.09 -1.89
C ILE A 45 -10.29 -9.52 -3.18
N VAL A 46 -9.65 -9.18 -4.31
CA VAL A 46 -10.08 -9.52 -5.67
C VAL A 46 -8.92 -10.25 -6.36
N GLU A 47 -9.07 -11.57 -6.51
CA GLU A 47 -8.13 -12.37 -7.30
C GLU A 47 -8.35 -12.12 -8.79
N CYS A 48 -7.28 -11.92 -9.56
CA CYS A 48 -7.38 -11.60 -10.97
C CYS A 48 -6.16 -12.10 -11.78
N GLU A 49 -6.32 -12.18 -13.08
CA GLU A 49 -5.23 -12.52 -14.01
C GLU A 49 -4.44 -11.26 -14.43
N ASP A 50 -5.14 -10.15 -14.65
CA ASP A 50 -4.57 -8.85 -15.02
C ASP A 50 -4.85 -7.84 -13.91
N VAL A 51 -3.82 -7.60 -13.09
CA VAL A 51 -3.93 -6.73 -11.92
C VAL A 51 -4.17 -5.26 -12.31
N LEU A 52 -3.60 -4.80 -13.43
CA LEU A 52 -3.75 -3.42 -13.87
C LEU A 52 -5.18 -3.15 -14.37
N MET A 53 -5.70 -4.04 -15.22
CA MET A 53 -7.08 -3.91 -15.71
C MET A 53 -8.09 -4.04 -14.57
N GLN A 54 -7.87 -4.99 -13.66
CA GLN A 54 -8.76 -5.16 -12.52
C GLN A 54 -8.76 -3.94 -11.62
N THR A 55 -7.60 -3.32 -11.39
CA THR A 55 -7.49 -2.09 -10.59
C THR A 55 -8.30 -0.93 -11.20
N ILE A 56 -8.25 -0.77 -12.53
CA ILE A 56 -9.08 0.25 -13.20
C ILE A 56 -10.58 0.00 -12.95
N LEU A 57 -11.02 -1.26 -13.07
CA LEU A 57 -12.42 -1.62 -12.85
C LEU A 57 -12.85 -1.36 -11.41
N GLU A 58 -12.02 -1.77 -10.45
CA GLU A 58 -12.30 -1.57 -9.02
C GLU A 58 -12.29 -0.09 -8.62
N CYS A 59 -11.38 0.73 -9.17
CA CYS A 59 -11.41 2.18 -8.95
C CYS A 59 -12.73 2.81 -9.43
N GLY A 60 -13.30 2.29 -10.54
CA GLY A 60 -14.60 2.77 -11.05
C GLY A 60 -15.80 2.43 -10.16
N HIS A 61 -15.64 1.49 -9.24
CA HIS A 61 -16.71 1.02 -8.34
C HIS A 61 -16.34 1.18 -6.85
N PHE A 62 -15.20 1.79 -6.56
CA PHE A 62 -14.72 1.94 -5.19
C PHE A 62 -15.67 2.80 -4.35
N ASP A 63 -16.08 2.24 -3.23
CA ASP A 63 -16.94 2.87 -2.24
C ASP A 63 -16.31 2.71 -0.85
N PRO A 64 -15.73 3.79 -0.28
CA PRO A 64 -15.05 3.73 1.01
C PRO A 64 -15.97 3.40 2.19
N ASP A 65 -17.30 3.51 2.03
CA ASP A 65 -18.27 3.11 3.05
C ASP A 65 -18.47 1.59 3.08
N GLN A 66 -18.16 0.89 1.98
CA GLN A 66 -18.26 -0.57 1.89
C GLN A 66 -16.94 -1.28 2.21
N ALA A 67 -15.81 -0.70 1.82
CA ALA A 67 -14.49 -1.23 2.12
C ALA A 67 -13.49 -0.08 2.18
N SER A 68 -12.70 0.01 3.25
CA SER A 68 -11.64 1.00 3.36
C SER A 68 -10.41 0.64 2.52
N LEU A 69 -10.27 -0.65 2.18
CA LEU A 69 -9.18 -1.19 1.36
C LEU A 69 -9.70 -2.27 0.40
N VAL A 70 -9.43 -2.09 -0.89
CA VAL A 70 -9.59 -3.15 -1.89
C VAL A 70 -8.21 -3.57 -2.38
N ILE A 71 -7.95 -4.87 -2.39
CA ILE A 71 -6.69 -5.46 -2.84
C ILE A 71 -6.97 -6.29 -4.10
N CYS A 72 -6.50 -5.83 -5.26
CA CYS A 72 -6.41 -6.66 -6.44
C CYS A 72 -5.10 -7.45 -6.40
N ALA A 73 -5.14 -8.76 -6.53
CA ALA A 73 -3.98 -9.62 -6.42
C ALA A 73 -3.89 -10.63 -7.56
N SER A 74 -2.68 -10.84 -8.09
CA SER A 74 -2.40 -11.72 -9.21
C SER A 74 -1.11 -12.51 -9.02
N TYR A 75 -1.11 -13.78 -9.47
CA TYR A 75 0.11 -14.56 -9.67
C TYR A 75 0.92 -14.11 -10.90
N ASN A 76 0.27 -13.42 -11.85
CA ASN A 76 0.95 -12.89 -13.01
C ASN A 76 1.68 -11.61 -12.60
N LEU A 77 2.99 -11.60 -12.79
CA LEU A 77 3.85 -10.49 -12.42
C LEU A 77 4.12 -9.64 -13.67
N PRO A 78 3.62 -8.40 -13.72
CA PRO A 78 4.10 -7.42 -14.69
C PRO A 78 5.55 -7.05 -14.41
N ASP A 79 6.21 -6.34 -15.31
CA ASP A 79 7.51 -5.74 -15.03
C ASP A 79 7.39 -4.74 -13.86
N ALA A 80 8.33 -4.81 -12.91
CA ALA A 80 8.26 -4.00 -11.68
C ALA A 80 8.34 -2.49 -11.97
N THR A 81 9.18 -2.07 -12.92
CA THR A 81 9.31 -0.67 -13.34
C THR A 81 8.04 -0.20 -14.05
N GLU A 82 7.50 -1.02 -14.94
CA GLU A 82 6.24 -0.73 -15.63
C GLU A 82 5.09 -0.57 -14.63
N LEU A 83 5.02 -1.44 -13.62
CA LEU A 83 4.02 -1.35 -12.55
C LEU A 83 4.13 -0.05 -11.75
N TYR A 84 5.36 0.35 -11.41
CA TYR A 84 5.63 1.60 -10.69
C TYR A 84 5.17 2.83 -11.50
N ASP A 85 5.59 2.91 -12.77
CA ASP A 85 5.23 4.01 -13.67
C ASP A 85 3.72 4.08 -13.89
N TRP A 86 3.07 2.92 -14.06
CA TRP A 86 1.62 2.82 -14.20
C TRP A 86 0.90 3.32 -12.95
N THR A 87 1.36 2.91 -11.76
CA THR A 87 0.77 3.33 -10.48
C THR A 87 0.86 4.84 -10.30
N SER A 88 2.01 5.43 -10.64
CA SER A 88 2.20 6.88 -10.61
C SER A 88 1.25 7.61 -11.55
N ALA A 89 1.14 7.14 -12.79
CA ALA A 89 0.22 7.71 -13.78
C ALA A 89 -1.25 7.55 -13.33
N MET A 90 -1.63 6.38 -12.80
CA MET A 90 -2.98 6.12 -12.30
C MET A 90 -3.36 7.08 -11.17
N ASN A 91 -2.46 7.34 -10.22
CA ASN A 91 -2.71 8.27 -9.13
C ASN A 91 -2.95 9.71 -9.59
N ALA A 92 -2.38 10.14 -10.73
CA ALA A 92 -2.65 11.46 -11.29
C ALA A 92 -4.11 11.63 -11.72
N PHE A 93 -4.80 10.55 -12.07
CA PHE A 93 -6.22 10.55 -12.44
C PHE A 93 -7.12 10.15 -11.26
N ALA A 94 -6.79 9.09 -10.55
CA ALA A 94 -7.59 8.51 -9.48
C ALA A 94 -7.78 9.48 -8.30
N SER A 95 -6.77 10.31 -8.03
CA SER A 95 -6.84 11.34 -6.98
C SER A 95 -7.99 12.33 -7.16
N LYS A 96 -8.45 12.56 -8.38
CA LYS A 96 -9.63 13.42 -8.67
C LYS A 96 -10.94 12.83 -8.16
N ALA A 97 -10.98 11.53 -7.97
CA ALA A 97 -12.11 10.79 -7.42
C ALA A 97 -11.87 10.38 -5.95
N ASP A 98 -10.96 11.04 -5.26
CA ASP A 98 -10.54 10.71 -3.89
C ASP A 98 -9.99 9.26 -3.77
N ILE A 99 -9.33 8.76 -4.79
CA ILE A 99 -8.74 7.42 -4.79
C ILE A 99 -7.22 7.51 -4.77
N HIS A 100 -6.61 6.68 -3.93
CA HIS A 100 -5.18 6.44 -3.86
C HIS A 100 -4.87 4.97 -4.15
N VAL A 101 -3.93 4.74 -5.06
CA VAL A 101 -3.49 3.40 -5.45
C VAL A 101 -2.04 3.20 -5.00
N MET A 102 -1.76 2.05 -4.38
CA MET A 102 -0.40 1.61 -4.02
C MET A 102 -0.13 0.27 -4.68
N SER A 103 1.07 0.08 -5.18
CA SER A 103 1.51 -1.19 -5.77
C SER A 103 2.49 -1.91 -4.88
N PHE A 104 2.42 -3.24 -4.91
CA PHE A 104 3.35 -4.15 -4.27
C PHE A 104 3.76 -5.21 -5.28
N HIS A 105 5.05 -5.45 -5.38
CA HIS A 105 5.64 -6.40 -6.32
C HIS A 105 6.78 -7.15 -5.64
N PRO A 106 6.92 -8.47 -5.82
CA PRO A 106 7.99 -9.25 -5.20
C PRO A 106 9.40 -8.72 -5.47
N ASP A 107 9.59 -8.12 -6.64
CA ASP A 107 10.90 -7.57 -7.06
C ASP A 107 11.11 -6.10 -6.66
N PHE A 108 10.12 -5.45 -6.02
CA PHE A 108 10.34 -4.12 -5.45
C PHE A 108 11.38 -4.21 -4.33
N GLY A 109 12.41 -3.40 -4.41
CA GLY A 109 13.51 -3.39 -3.46
C GLY A 109 14.63 -4.41 -3.76
N ALA A 110 14.49 -5.28 -4.76
CA ALA A 110 15.58 -6.20 -5.12
C ALA A 110 16.84 -5.46 -5.62
N GLU A 111 16.65 -4.32 -6.32
CA GLU A 111 17.75 -3.45 -6.77
C GLU A 111 18.16 -2.43 -5.69
N GLU A 112 17.24 -2.05 -4.79
CA GLU A 112 17.48 -1.08 -3.72
C GLU A 112 18.10 -1.74 -2.48
N ALA A 113 17.97 -3.03 -2.29
CA ALA A 113 18.54 -3.77 -1.16
C ALA A 113 20.07 -3.65 -1.03
N GLU A 114 20.77 -3.22 -2.06
CA GLU A 114 22.20 -2.89 -2.01
C GLU A 114 22.48 -1.48 -1.46
N LEU A 115 21.49 -0.58 -1.39
CA LEU A 115 21.69 0.84 -1.10
C LEU A 115 21.02 1.32 0.19
N ASP A 116 20.06 0.58 0.75
CA ASP A 116 19.24 1.13 1.82
C ASP A 116 19.22 0.24 3.07
N PHE A 117 19.80 0.76 4.16
CA PHE A 117 19.87 0.03 5.42
C PHE A 117 18.49 -0.12 6.10
N LEU A 118 17.50 0.70 5.75
CA LEU A 118 16.11 0.57 6.23
C LEU A 118 15.41 -0.64 5.63
N TYR A 119 15.80 -1.03 4.42
CA TYR A 119 15.29 -2.23 3.75
C TYR A 119 16.07 -3.50 4.12
N LEU A 120 17.16 -3.39 4.84
CA LEU A 120 17.88 -4.55 5.40
C LEU A 120 17.12 -5.24 6.54
N ASN A 121 15.94 -4.74 6.87
CA ASN A 121 15.14 -5.33 7.92
C ASN A 121 14.52 -6.64 7.46
N GLU A 122 14.60 -7.62 8.36
CA GLU A 122 14.13 -8.98 8.18
C GLU A 122 12.68 -9.13 7.65
N TRP A 123 11.90 -8.06 7.69
CA TRP A 123 10.53 -8.06 7.21
C TRP A 123 10.38 -7.99 5.69
N GLN A 124 11.42 -7.60 4.95
CA GLN A 124 11.46 -7.80 3.49
C GLN A 124 11.96 -9.19 3.12
N SER A 125 12.87 -9.76 3.91
CA SER A 125 13.50 -11.02 3.58
C SER A 125 12.65 -12.24 3.91
N SER A 126 11.60 -12.12 4.70
CA SER A 126 10.78 -13.23 5.15
C SER A 126 9.56 -13.52 4.29
N LEU A 127 9.27 -12.70 3.29
CA LEU A 127 8.08 -12.80 2.47
C LEU A 127 8.45 -12.81 1.00
N GLU A 128 8.74 -14.00 0.53
CA GLU A 128 8.58 -14.31 -0.88
C GLU A 128 7.09 -14.18 -1.22
N GLU A 129 6.65 -12.95 -1.52
CA GLU A 129 5.31 -12.76 -2.01
C GLU A 129 5.21 -13.22 -3.45
N PRO A 130 4.44 -14.27 -3.71
CA PRO A 130 4.25 -14.73 -5.07
C PRO A 130 3.28 -13.84 -5.86
N TYR A 131 2.82 -12.74 -5.26
CA TYR A 131 1.74 -11.91 -5.80
C TYR A 131 2.18 -10.50 -6.14
N CYS A 132 1.73 -10.02 -7.29
CA CYS A 132 1.57 -8.60 -7.51
C CYS A 132 0.25 -8.14 -6.87
N MET A 133 0.29 -7.08 -6.07
CA MET A 133 -0.89 -6.53 -5.42
C MET A 133 -1.05 -5.05 -5.71
N MET A 134 -2.30 -4.63 -5.91
CA MET A 134 -2.68 -3.23 -6.03
C MET A 134 -3.70 -2.90 -4.94
N PHE A 135 -3.36 -1.97 -4.07
CA PHE A 135 -4.22 -1.47 -2.99
C PHE A 135 -4.97 -0.24 -3.46
N ILE A 136 -6.27 -0.22 -3.29
CA ILE A 136 -7.16 0.90 -3.61
C ILE A 136 -7.79 1.39 -2.32
N GLN A 137 -7.59 2.66 -2.01
CA GLN A 137 -8.03 3.30 -0.76
C GLN A 137 -8.56 4.70 -1.03
N SER A 138 -9.33 5.28 -0.09
CA SER A 138 -9.66 6.71 -0.14
C SER A 138 -8.40 7.55 0.12
N LEU A 139 -8.10 8.48 -0.77
CA LEU A 139 -6.97 9.41 -0.66
C LEU A 139 -7.08 10.26 0.61
N SER A 140 -8.27 10.78 0.89
CA SER A 140 -8.54 11.60 2.07
C SER A 140 -8.34 10.80 3.37
N GLN A 141 -8.85 9.56 3.43
CA GLN A 141 -8.68 8.71 4.62
C GLN A 141 -7.21 8.35 4.87
N VAL A 142 -6.46 7.98 3.81
CA VAL A 142 -5.03 7.69 3.93
C VAL A 142 -4.25 8.91 4.39
N ASP A 143 -4.58 10.07 3.88
CA ASP A 143 -3.88 11.31 4.24
C ASP A 143 -4.20 11.76 5.67
N ASP A 144 -5.45 11.67 6.10
CA ASP A 144 -5.84 11.94 7.48
C ASP A 144 -5.16 10.96 8.46
N ALA A 145 -5.08 9.68 8.10
CA ALA A 145 -4.34 8.68 8.87
C ALA A 145 -2.84 9.01 8.95
N SER A 146 -2.25 9.49 7.85
CA SER A 146 -0.84 9.88 7.82
C SER A 146 -0.51 11.08 8.70
N LEU A 147 -1.44 12.03 8.87
CA LEU A 147 -1.27 13.14 9.81
C LEU A 147 -1.20 12.65 11.26
N LEU A 148 -2.05 11.68 11.62
CA LEU A 148 -2.02 11.07 12.96
C LEU A 148 -0.72 10.31 13.23
N LEU A 149 -0.14 9.70 12.20
CA LEU A 149 1.16 9.01 12.29
C LEU A 149 2.31 10.00 12.39
N GLU A 150 2.26 11.10 11.66
CA GLU A 150 3.24 12.18 11.72
C GLU A 150 3.32 12.79 13.12
N ASP A 151 2.17 13.08 13.73
CA ASP A 151 2.10 13.59 15.12
C ASP A 151 2.74 12.61 16.14
N LYS A 152 2.76 11.31 15.84
CA LYS A 152 3.42 10.28 16.64
C LYS A 152 4.89 10.07 16.28
N GLY A 153 5.42 10.81 15.33
CA GLY A 153 6.80 10.69 14.87
C GLY A 153 7.07 9.49 13.96
N TYR A 154 6.04 8.83 13.44
CA TYR A 154 6.18 7.61 12.60
C TYR A 154 7.19 7.81 11.46
N TYR A 155 7.12 8.95 10.79
CA TYR A 155 7.98 9.24 9.63
C TYR A 155 9.37 9.77 10.00
N SER A 156 9.70 9.88 11.28
CA SER A 156 11.02 10.44 11.72
C SER A 156 12.22 9.57 11.35
N VAL A 157 11.98 8.31 10.99
CA VAL A 157 13.01 7.35 10.58
C VAL A 157 13.14 7.21 9.05
N TYR A 158 12.22 7.82 8.30
CA TYR A 158 12.24 7.77 6.84
C TYR A 158 13.25 8.77 6.28
N PRO A 159 13.99 8.42 5.23
CA PRO A 159 14.75 9.37 4.43
C PRO A 159 13.86 10.51 3.92
N GLU A 160 14.42 11.70 3.73
CA GLU A 160 13.66 12.90 3.35
C GLU A 160 13.00 12.74 1.96
N ASP A 161 13.66 12.10 1.03
CA ASP A 161 13.17 11.81 -0.32
C ASP A 161 12.00 10.81 -0.29
N GLU A 162 12.09 9.75 0.48
CA GLU A 162 10.98 8.79 0.66
C GLU A 162 9.77 9.46 1.34
N TYR A 163 10.01 10.22 2.41
CA TYR A 163 8.93 10.97 3.05
C TYR A 163 8.26 11.94 2.08
N HIS A 164 9.05 12.61 1.25
CA HIS A 164 8.54 13.51 0.23
C HIS A 164 7.66 12.77 -0.78
N GLU A 165 8.11 11.64 -1.30
CA GLU A 165 7.37 10.83 -2.27
C GLU A 165 6.09 10.25 -1.68
N LEU A 166 6.20 9.57 -0.54
CA LEU A 166 5.09 8.84 0.08
C LEU A 166 4.02 9.74 0.70
N VAL A 167 4.41 10.90 1.22
CA VAL A 167 3.51 11.76 1.99
C VAL A 167 3.26 13.09 1.31
N ILE A 168 4.31 13.85 0.95
CA ILE A 168 4.15 15.22 0.45
C ILE A 168 3.51 15.23 -0.93
N GLU A 169 3.94 14.36 -1.85
CA GLU A 169 3.33 14.29 -3.18
C GLU A 169 1.87 13.82 -3.13
N ARG A 170 1.54 12.91 -2.22
CA ARG A 170 0.15 12.50 -1.99
C ARG A 170 -0.71 13.67 -1.50
N ARG A 171 -0.24 14.44 -0.52
CA ARG A 171 -0.93 15.65 0.01
C ARG A 171 -1.11 16.73 -1.05
N LYS A 172 -0.11 16.92 -1.91
CA LYS A 172 -0.24 17.85 -3.04
C LYS A 172 -1.37 17.43 -3.99
N ARG A 173 -1.49 16.13 -4.27
CA ARG A 173 -2.59 15.61 -5.11
C ARG A 173 -3.94 15.88 -4.45
N ARG A 174 -4.09 15.58 -3.16
CA ARG A 174 -5.32 15.88 -2.42
C ARG A 174 -5.67 17.37 -2.48
N ASN A 175 -4.75 18.25 -2.09
CA ASN A 175 -5.00 19.69 -2.02
C ASN A 175 -5.20 20.35 -3.39
N GLY A 176 -4.57 19.82 -4.45
CA GLY A 176 -4.73 20.35 -5.81
C GLY A 176 -6.13 20.16 -6.38
N TYR A 177 -6.93 19.28 -5.82
CA TYR A 177 -8.32 19.03 -6.24
C TYR A 177 -9.36 19.70 -5.33
N GLU A 178 -9.01 20.13 -4.12
CA GLU A 178 -9.87 20.92 -3.24
C GLU A 178 -10.04 22.38 -3.70
N THR A 179 -9.16 22.87 -4.58
CA THR A 179 -9.12 24.26 -5.07
C THR A 179 -9.71 24.45 -6.47
N SER A 180 -10.31 23.42 -7.07
CA SER A 180 -10.95 23.46 -8.39
C SER A 180 -12.44 23.23 -8.32
#